data_d41e4c9c49a9b2d43c71ca3c3b52c253
#
_entry.id   d41e4c9c49a9b2d43c71ca3c3b52c253
#
_cell.length_a   1.000
_cell.length_b   1.000
_cell.length_c   1.000
_cell.angle_alpha   90.00
_cell.angle_beta   90.00
_cell.angle_gamma   90.00
#
_symmetry.space_group_name_H-M   'P 1'
#
loop_
_entity.id
_entity.type
_entity.pdbx_description
1 polymer ?
#
loop_
_entity_poly.entity_id
_entity_poly.type
_entity_poly.pdbx_seq_one_letter_code
_entity_poly.pdbx_strand_id
1 'polypeptide(L)'
;MIQLYKKANPNELTQKELSDLEKEIKNPKSDTVSDQFVDFILWTRGLPSRQKSFAEFVSKKLAKFPNARILEVGCGRTAILSRILADKGFNVTCLDKIVDAKFTNGLPTIRATFDYRTFDLSDYDIVIAQEPCDATEHILRACKEQNKIFYMSLCGVPHKIIDGDMPKNYQEWYDYLLKVSDGYAKLIWLSLDPLTRTAVLKSKAGL
;
A
#
# COMPACT_ATOMS: atom_id res chain seq x y z
N MET A 1 -22.25 5.86 9.37
CA MET A 1 -20.89 5.57 8.86
C MET A 1 -19.77 5.95 9.82
N ILE A 2 -19.65 7.19 10.27
CA ILE A 2 -18.60 7.63 11.23
C ILE A 2 -18.57 6.78 12.53
N GLN A 3 -19.70 6.22 12.96
CA GLN A 3 -19.75 5.36 14.14
C GLN A 3 -19.17 3.95 13.91
N LEU A 4 -19.26 3.42 12.69
CA LEU A 4 -18.72 2.11 12.35
C LEU A 4 -17.17 2.13 12.22
N TYR A 5 -16.61 3.26 11.81
CA TYR A 5 -15.16 3.48 11.88
C TYR A 5 -14.57 3.49 13.30
N LYS A 6 -15.45 3.61 14.34
CA LYS A 6 -15.02 3.59 15.75
C LYS A 6 -14.85 2.17 16.30
N LYS A 7 -15.40 1.15 15.64
CA LYS A 7 -15.19 -0.25 16.01
C LYS A 7 -13.88 -0.74 15.41
N ALA A 8 -12.91 -0.92 16.27
CA ALA A 8 -11.52 -1.22 15.87
C ALA A 8 -11.33 -2.63 15.31
N ASN A 9 -12.28 -3.54 15.55
CA ASN A 9 -12.19 -4.94 15.15
C ASN A 9 -13.40 -5.33 14.31
N PRO A 10 -13.21 -5.81 13.06
CA PRO A 10 -14.31 -6.27 12.21
C PRO A 10 -15.14 -7.39 12.82
N ASN A 11 -14.53 -8.20 13.70
CA ASN A 11 -15.23 -9.25 14.43
C ASN A 11 -16.21 -8.69 15.47
N GLU A 12 -16.12 -7.40 15.78
CA GLU A 12 -17.04 -6.69 16.66
C GLU A 12 -18.25 -6.10 15.90
N LEU A 13 -18.24 -6.15 14.56
CA LEU A 13 -19.37 -5.73 13.75
C LEU A 13 -20.47 -6.80 13.79
N THR A 14 -21.65 -6.40 14.15
CA THR A 14 -22.82 -7.27 14.06
C THR A 14 -23.15 -7.60 12.60
N GLN A 15 -23.83 -8.71 12.35
CA GLN A 15 -24.30 -9.09 11.00
C GLN A 15 -25.16 -8.00 10.34
N LYS A 16 -25.91 -7.25 11.13
CA LYS A 16 -26.71 -6.12 10.65
C LYS A 16 -25.82 -4.98 10.17
N GLU A 17 -24.82 -4.58 10.96
CA GLU A 17 -23.86 -3.53 10.60
C GLU A 17 -23.07 -3.89 9.34
N LEU A 18 -22.67 -5.15 9.20
CA LEU A 18 -22.03 -5.68 8.00
C LEU A 18 -22.96 -5.61 6.78
N SER A 19 -24.24 -6.01 6.94
CA SER A 19 -25.24 -5.95 5.85
C SER A 19 -25.55 -4.52 5.42
N ASP A 20 -25.61 -3.59 6.36
CA ASP A 20 -25.87 -2.17 6.08
C ASP A 20 -24.65 -1.55 5.35
N LEU A 21 -23.44 -1.92 5.73
CA LEU A 21 -22.21 -1.55 5.03
C LEU A 21 -22.18 -2.08 3.59
N GLU A 22 -22.58 -3.34 3.37
CA GLU A 22 -22.65 -3.90 2.01
C GLU A 22 -23.63 -3.16 1.11
N LYS A 23 -24.78 -2.77 1.65
CA LYS A 23 -25.76 -1.98 0.90
C LYS A 23 -25.22 -0.61 0.54
N GLU A 24 -24.46 0.00 1.44
CA GLU A 24 -23.86 1.30 1.24
C GLU A 24 -22.69 1.25 0.24
N ILE A 25 -21.89 0.18 0.25
CA ILE A 25 -20.84 -0.10 -0.74
C ILE A 25 -21.44 -0.29 -2.14
N LYS A 26 -22.57 -1.01 -2.23
CA LYS A 26 -23.25 -1.27 -3.52
C LYS A 26 -23.97 -0.06 -4.10
N ASN A 27 -24.40 0.88 -3.26
CA ASN A 27 -25.06 2.11 -3.63
C ASN A 27 -24.52 3.29 -2.80
N PRO A 28 -23.32 3.78 -3.10
CA PRO A 28 -22.71 4.86 -2.35
C PRO A 28 -23.58 6.13 -2.50
N LYS A 29 -24.21 6.56 -1.41
CA LYS A 29 -24.98 7.82 -1.37
C LYS A 29 -24.10 9.06 -1.28
N SER A 30 -22.79 8.89 -1.14
CA SER A 30 -21.81 9.98 -1.08
C SER A 30 -20.40 9.43 -1.35
N ASP A 31 -19.50 10.28 -1.84
CA ASP A 31 -18.07 10.03 -2.06
C ASP A 31 -17.26 9.69 -0.79
N THR A 32 -17.92 9.27 0.28
CA THR A 32 -17.33 9.15 1.62
C THR A 32 -16.91 7.74 2.02
N VAL A 33 -17.20 6.73 1.20
CA VAL A 33 -16.68 5.38 1.42
C VAL A 33 -15.41 5.25 0.59
N SER A 34 -14.26 5.44 1.22
CA SER A 34 -12.98 5.24 0.53
C SER A 34 -12.83 3.78 0.10
N ASP A 35 -12.18 3.56 -1.04
CA ASP A 35 -11.82 2.22 -1.53
C ASP A 35 -11.11 1.39 -0.47
N GLN A 36 -10.30 2.03 0.39
CA GLN A 36 -9.63 1.41 1.53
C GLN A 36 -10.60 0.79 2.55
N PHE A 37 -11.76 1.39 2.74
CA PHE A 37 -12.75 0.84 3.66
C PHE A 37 -13.49 -0.34 3.04
N VAL A 38 -13.77 -0.28 1.74
CA VAL A 38 -14.31 -1.42 0.97
C VAL A 38 -13.37 -2.60 1.05
N ASP A 39 -12.09 -2.36 0.80
CA ASP A 39 -11.07 -3.39 0.87
C ASP A 39 -10.92 -3.99 2.28
N PHE A 40 -11.03 -3.16 3.31
CA PHE A 40 -11.03 -3.63 4.70
C PHE A 40 -12.20 -4.58 4.98
N ILE A 41 -13.41 -4.27 4.52
CA ILE A 41 -14.58 -5.15 4.66
C ILE A 41 -14.38 -6.45 3.86
N LEU A 42 -13.90 -6.37 2.63
CA LEU A 42 -13.64 -7.54 1.81
C LEU A 42 -12.62 -8.46 2.46
N TRP A 43 -11.53 -7.89 2.97
CA TRP A 43 -10.50 -8.65 3.68
C TRP A 43 -11.06 -9.34 4.94
N THR A 44 -11.81 -8.65 5.77
CA THR A 44 -12.38 -9.21 7.01
C THR A 44 -13.35 -10.37 6.76
N ARG A 45 -13.95 -10.42 5.57
CA ARG A 45 -14.82 -11.52 5.13
C ARG A 45 -14.07 -12.64 4.39
N GLY A 46 -12.75 -12.54 4.30
CA GLY A 46 -11.95 -13.48 3.51
C GLY A 46 -12.21 -13.41 2.01
N LEU A 47 -12.88 -12.34 1.54
CA LEU A 47 -13.16 -12.12 0.13
C LEU A 47 -11.89 -11.65 -0.61
N PRO A 48 -11.81 -11.89 -1.93
CA PRO A 48 -10.74 -11.36 -2.74
C PRO A 48 -10.68 -9.82 -2.65
N SER A 49 -9.50 -9.28 -2.37
CA SER A 49 -9.23 -7.85 -2.40
C SER A 49 -7.90 -7.60 -3.09
N ARG A 50 -7.70 -6.38 -3.59
CA ARG A 50 -6.42 -6.00 -4.22
C ARG A 50 -5.28 -6.08 -3.21
N GLN A 51 -5.51 -5.72 -1.94
CA GLN A 51 -4.54 -5.84 -0.86
C GLN A 51 -4.13 -7.28 -0.63
N LYS A 52 -5.08 -8.22 -0.58
CA LYS A 52 -4.81 -9.64 -0.42
C LYS A 52 -3.96 -10.19 -1.58
N SER A 53 -4.34 -9.86 -2.80
CA SER A 53 -3.60 -10.30 -3.99
C SER A 53 -2.18 -9.73 -4.05
N PHE A 54 -2.02 -8.44 -3.71
CA PHE A 54 -0.69 -7.84 -3.63
C PHE A 54 0.12 -8.41 -2.46
N ALA A 55 -0.49 -8.63 -1.29
CA ALA A 55 0.15 -9.30 -0.16
C ALA A 55 0.66 -10.70 -0.51
N GLU A 56 -0.11 -11.49 -1.27
CA GLU A 56 0.30 -12.81 -1.74
C GLU A 56 1.51 -12.74 -2.68
N PHE A 57 1.50 -11.78 -3.61
CA PHE A 57 2.64 -11.54 -4.48
C PHE A 57 3.89 -11.16 -3.68
N VAL A 58 3.77 -10.17 -2.78
CA VAL A 58 4.88 -9.68 -1.97
C VAL A 58 5.38 -10.77 -1.02
N SER A 59 4.50 -11.52 -0.36
CA SER A 59 4.88 -12.61 0.57
C SER A 59 5.78 -13.64 -0.10
N LYS A 60 5.51 -14.02 -1.35
CA LYS A 60 6.37 -14.93 -2.11
C LYS A 60 7.77 -14.37 -2.34
N LYS A 61 7.92 -13.05 -2.44
CA LYS A 61 9.23 -12.39 -2.59
C LYS A 61 9.94 -12.26 -1.25
N LEU A 62 9.19 -11.88 -0.22
CA LEU A 62 9.69 -11.72 1.15
C LEU A 62 10.14 -13.03 1.80
N ALA A 63 9.61 -14.17 1.36
CA ALA A 63 10.02 -15.49 1.85
C ALA A 63 11.53 -15.75 1.69
N LYS A 64 12.21 -15.05 0.78
CA LYS A 64 13.67 -15.08 0.64
C LYS A 64 14.42 -14.28 1.72
N PHE A 65 13.69 -13.47 2.49
CA PHE A 65 14.23 -12.54 3.48
C PHE A 65 13.46 -12.67 4.82
N PRO A 66 13.52 -13.83 5.50
CA PRO A 66 12.63 -14.15 6.62
C PRO A 66 12.76 -13.20 7.81
N ASN A 67 13.93 -12.57 7.98
CA ASN A 67 14.20 -11.67 9.11
C ASN A 67 14.22 -10.18 8.70
N ALA A 68 13.79 -9.87 7.46
CA ALA A 68 13.82 -8.49 6.97
C ALA A 68 12.88 -7.60 7.79
N ARG A 69 13.36 -6.41 8.11
CA ARG A 69 12.54 -5.31 8.67
C ARG A 69 11.89 -4.59 7.50
N ILE A 70 10.58 -4.59 7.47
CA ILE A 70 9.78 -4.11 6.35
C ILE A 70 9.09 -2.81 6.74
N LEU A 71 9.16 -1.80 5.89
CA LEU A 71 8.37 -0.59 6.00
C LEU A 71 7.26 -0.59 4.94
N GLU A 72 5.99 -0.51 5.35
CA GLU A 72 4.91 -0.16 4.44
C GLU A 72 4.70 1.35 4.45
N VAL A 73 4.91 2.00 3.29
CA VAL A 73 4.68 3.43 3.09
C VAL A 73 3.35 3.64 2.37
N GLY A 74 2.51 4.53 2.93
CA GLY A 74 1.17 4.75 2.39
C GLY A 74 0.20 3.64 2.80
N CYS A 75 0.34 3.12 4.03
CA CYS A 75 -0.49 2.03 4.54
C CYS A 75 -1.97 2.39 4.75
N GLY A 76 -2.32 3.66 4.60
CA GLY A 76 -3.65 4.16 4.89
C GLY A 76 -3.99 4.12 6.38
N ARG A 77 -5.26 4.38 6.69
CA ARG A 77 -5.73 4.41 8.08
C ARG A 77 -5.65 3.05 8.78
N THR A 78 -5.94 1.99 8.05
CA THR A 78 -6.21 0.64 8.59
C THR A 78 -5.06 -0.35 8.40
N ALA A 79 -4.04 0.01 7.64
CA ALA A 79 -2.83 -0.78 7.36
C ALA A 79 -3.12 -2.25 6.99
N ILE A 80 -4.06 -2.47 6.06
CA ILE A 80 -4.55 -3.82 5.71
C ILE A 80 -3.40 -4.70 5.19
N LEU A 81 -2.59 -4.19 4.27
CA LEU A 81 -1.48 -4.93 3.70
C LEU A 81 -0.47 -5.34 4.79
N SER A 82 -0.08 -4.40 5.68
CA SER A 82 0.79 -4.70 6.82
C SER A 82 0.22 -5.78 7.72
N ARG A 83 -1.08 -5.74 8.02
CA ARG A 83 -1.74 -6.74 8.86
C ARG A 83 -1.71 -8.12 8.22
N ILE A 84 -2.03 -8.22 6.92
CA ILE A 84 -1.96 -9.49 6.19
C ILE A 84 -0.55 -10.06 6.20
N LEU A 85 0.47 -9.21 6.06
CA LEU A 85 1.86 -9.64 6.08
C LEU A 85 2.32 -10.05 7.49
N ALA A 86 1.90 -9.31 8.52
CA ALA A 86 2.19 -9.65 9.91
C ALA A 86 1.54 -10.98 10.32
N ASP A 87 0.31 -11.25 9.90
CA ASP A 87 -0.37 -12.54 10.12
C ASP A 87 0.38 -13.71 9.45
N LYS A 88 1.20 -13.42 8.43
CA LYS A 88 2.11 -14.38 7.78
C LYS A 88 3.50 -14.46 8.44
N GLY A 89 3.71 -13.73 9.55
CA GLY A 89 4.96 -13.76 10.32
C GLY A 89 6.03 -12.77 9.87
N PHE A 90 5.73 -11.82 8.98
CA PHE A 90 6.69 -10.79 8.58
C PHE A 90 6.75 -9.63 9.59
N ASN A 91 7.96 -9.09 9.77
CA ASN A 91 8.19 -7.92 10.64
C ASN A 91 7.92 -6.63 9.88
N VAL A 92 6.74 -6.04 10.08
CA VAL A 92 6.25 -4.87 9.31
C VAL A 92 5.99 -3.69 10.22
N THR A 93 6.48 -2.52 9.82
CA THR A 93 6.14 -1.21 10.38
C THR A 93 5.23 -0.45 9.39
N CYS A 94 4.17 0.15 9.90
CA CYS A 94 3.20 0.91 9.11
C CYS A 94 3.55 2.40 9.09
N LEU A 95 3.57 3.04 7.92
CA LEU A 95 3.76 4.49 7.80
C LEU A 95 2.68 5.11 6.92
N ASP A 96 1.96 6.07 7.45
CA ASP A 96 1.06 6.95 6.72
C ASP A 96 0.74 8.22 7.53
N LYS A 97 0.41 9.33 6.87
CA LYS A 97 -0.05 10.57 7.52
C LYS A 97 -1.38 10.43 8.26
N ILE A 98 -2.20 9.45 7.85
CA ILE A 98 -3.53 9.20 8.41
C ILE A 98 -3.64 7.88 9.17
N VAL A 99 -2.55 7.12 9.30
CA VAL A 99 -2.58 5.83 10.01
C VAL A 99 -3.08 6.02 11.44
N ASP A 100 -3.92 5.10 11.89
CA ASP A 100 -4.48 5.11 13.23
C ASP A 100 -4.14 3.79 13.93
N ALA A 101 -3.34 3.88 14.98
CA ALA A 101 -2.86 2.73 15.75
C ALA A 101 -3.98 1.83 16.29
N LYS A 102 -5.19 2.37 16.45
CA LYS A 102 -6.37 1.57 16.84
C LYS A 102 -6.75 0.50 15.82
N PHE A 103 -6.39 0.71 14.55
CA PHE A 103 -6.73 -0.20 13.47
C PHE A 103 -5.56 -1.08 13.02
N THR A 104 -4.35 -0.86 13.52
CA THR A 104 -3.16 -1.58 13.07
C THR A 104 -2.91 -2.89 13.81
N ASN A 105 -3.79 -3.26 14.74
CA ASN A 105 -3.69 -4.50 15.52
C ASN A 105 -2.35 -4.63 16.28
N GLY A 106 -1.87 -3.53 16.86
CA GLY A 106 -0.62 -3.51 17.65
C GLY A 106 0.67 -3.45 16.82
N LEU A 107 0.58 -3.34 15.49
CA LEU A 107 1.77 -3.17 14.66
C LEU A 107 2.49 -1.84 14.95
N PRO A 108 3.83 -1.81 14.86
CA PRO A 108 4.60 -0.57 14.92
C PRO A 108 4.09 0.42 13.87
N THR A 109 3.84 1.65 14.30
CA THR A 109 3.13 2.65 13.50
C THR A 109 3.84 3.99 13.56
N ILE A 110 4.11 4.57 12.39
CA ILE A 110 4.68 5.90 12.21
C ILE A 110 3.65 6.79 11.53
N ARG A 111 3.11 7.77 12.24
CA ARG A 111 2.19 8.75 11.68
C ARG A 111 2.95 9.95 11.14
N ALA A 112 3.32 9.90 9.87
CA ALA A 112 4.10 10.94 9.21
C ALA A 112 3.83 10.99 7.71
N THR A 113 4.16 12.11 7.08
CA THR A 113 4.29 12.19 5.61
C THR A 113 5.67 11.65 5.23
N PHE A 114 5.72 10.76 4.26
CA PHE A 114 6.99 10.24 3.76
C PHE A 114 7.63 11.24 2.79
N ASP A 115 8.84 11.69 3.09
CA ASP A 115 9.66 12.54 2.22
C ASP A 115 11.06 11.93 2.09
N TYR A 116 11.48 11.63 0.86
CA TYR A 116 12.76 10.98 0.55
C TYR A 116 13.98 11.77 1.04
N ARG A 117 13.87 13.10 1.17
CA ARG A 117 14.96 13.98 1.61
C ARG A 117 15.24 13.91 3.11
N THR A 118 14.26 13.46 3.87
CA THR A 118 14.32 13.54 5.35
C THR A 118 14.08 12.19 6.03
N PHE A 119 13.52 11.20 5.32
CA PHE A 119 13.22 9.91 5.92
C PHE A 119 14.40 8.95 5.78
N ASP A 120 14.96 8.54 6.91
CA ASP A 120 16.01 7.53 6.97
C ASP A 120 15.43 6.12 6.93
N LEU A 121 15.88 5.33 5.94
CA LEU A 121 15.51 3.93 5.76
C LEU A 121 16.53 2.95 6.39
N SER A 122 17.52 3.42 7.15
CA SER A 122 18.59 2.57 7.72
C SER A 122 18.03 1.43 8.58
N ASP A 123 16.91 1.66 9.27
CA ASP A 123 16.25 0.66 10.10
C ASP A 123 15.42 -0.37 9.31
N TYR A 124 15.32 -0.23 7.99
CA TYR A 124 14.51 -1.10 7.15
C TYR A 124 15.34 -1.73 6.04
N ASP A 125 15.03 -2.97 5.73
CA ASP A 125 15.69 -3.73 4.68
C ASP A 125 14.89 -3.69 3.38
N ILE A 126 13.56 -3.66 3.50
CA ILE A 126 12.62 -3.69 2.38
C ILE A 126 11.52 -2.65 2.57
N VAL A 127 11.18 -1.94 1.51
CA VAL A 127 10.04 -1.03 1.46
C VAL A 127 8.93 -1.63 0.59
N ILE A 128 7.72 -1.61 1.09
CA ILE A 128 6.53 -1.99 0.32
C ILE A 128 5.54 -0.83 0.28
N ALA A 129 4.77 -0.75 -0.79
CA ALA A 129 3.70 0.22 -0.87
C ALA A 129 2.60 -0.27 -1.81
N GLN A 130 1.36 -0.03 -1.45
CA GLN A 130 0.24 -0.30 -2.32
C GLN A 130 -0.51 0.99 -2.62
N GLU A 131 -0.44 1.41 -3.88
CA GLU A 131 -1.12 2.61 -4.37
C GLU A 131 -0.82 3.86 -3.54
N PRO A 132 0.47 4.17 -3.28
CA PRO A 132 0.86 5.22 -2.34
C PRO A 132 0.64 6.64 -2.90
N CYS A 133 0.00 6.77 -4.05
CA CYS A 133 -0.33 8.06 -4.71
C CYS A 133 0.87 9.01 -4.79
N ASP A 134 0.77 10.19 -4.15
CA ASP A 134 1.82 11.22 -4.19
C ASP A 134 3.14 10.79 -3.52
N ALA A 135 3.15 9.72 -2.71
CA ALA A 135 4.38 9.19 -2.12
C ALA A 135 5.19 8.30 -3.08
N THR A 136 4.64 7.91 -4.24
CA THR A 136 5.27 6.97 -5.18
C THR A 136 6.68 7.37 -5.55
N GLU A 137 6.87 8.61 -6.01
CA GLU A 137 8.18 9.12 -6.42
C GLU A 137 9.14 9.26 -5.24
N HIS A 138 8.64 9.72 -4.08
CA HIS A 138 9.44 9.80 -2.86
C HIS A 138 9.97 8.41 -2.44
N ILE A 139 9.14 7.37 -2.50
CA ILE A 139 9.57 5.99 -2.20
C ILE A 139 10.66 5.54 -3.16
N LEU A 140 10.46 5.76 -4.46
CA LEU A 140 11.43 5.36 -5.49
C LEU A 140 12.79 6.03 -5.25
N ARG A 141 12.80 7.35 -5.02
CA ARG A 141 14.04 8.11 -4.77
C ARG A 141 14.73 7.66 -3.49
N ALA A 142 14.00 7.56 -2.38
CA ALA A 142 14.56 7.09 -1.11
C ALA A 142 15.19 5.69 -1.24
N CYS A 143 14.48 4.78 -1.87
CA CYS A 143 14.98 3.41 -2.05
C CYS A 143 16.19 3.35 -2.96
N LYS A 144 16.24 4.16 -4.03
CA LYS A 144 17.41 4.27 -4.91
C LYS A 144 18.61 4.84 -4.16
N GLU A 145 18.45 5.98 -3.49
CA GLU A 145 19.54 6.68 -2.78
C GLU A 145 20.11 5.84 -1.63
N GLN A 146 19.23 5.13 -0.90
CA GLN A 146 19.64 4.31 0.25
C GLN A 146 19.78 2.81 -0.09
N ASN A 147 19.75 2.46 -1.38
CA ASN A 147 19.96 1.11 -1.92
C ASN A 147 19.05 0.05 -1.27
N LYS A 148 17.74 0.33 -1.14
CA LYS A 148 16.75 -0.54 -0.49
C LYS A 148 15.96 -1.36 -1.50
N ILE A 149 15.69 -2.61 -1.18
CA ILE A 149 14.73 -3.43 -1.95
C ILE A 149 13.34 -2.83 -1.80
N PHE A 150 12.58 -2.73 -2.89
CA PHE A 150 11.18 -2.31 -2.79
C PHE A 150 10.25 -3.03 -3.77
N TYR A 151 8.98 -3.08 -3.38
CA TYR A 151 7.86 -3.55 -4.19
C TYR A 151 6.69 -2.57 -4.03
N MET A 152 6.24 -1.98 -5.13
CA MET A 152 5.20 -0.96 -5.09
C MET A 152 4.19 -1.18 -6.20
N SER A 153 2.91 -1.43 -5.85
CA SER A 153 1.84 -1.36 -6.83
C SER A 153 1.48 0.09 -7.11
N LEU A 154 1.35 0.42 -8.38
CA LEU A 154 1.09 1.79 -8.81
C LEU A 154 -0.41 2.05 -8.88
N CYS A 155 -0.82 3.20 -8.42
CA CYS A 155 -2.13 3.78 -8.69
C CYS A 155 -2.13 4.59 -9.98
N GLY A 156 -3.09 5.48 -10.14
CA GLY A 156 -3.15 6.44 -11.21
C GLY A 156 -1.97 7.41 -11.28
N VAL A 157 -2.05 8.34 -12.21
CA VAL A 157 -1.14 9.48 -12.27
C VAL A 157 -1.31 10.30 -10.98
N PRO A 158 -0.23 10.66 -10.29
CA PRO A 158 -0.32 11.40 -9.03
C PRO A 158 -0.79 12.84 -9.26
N HIS A 159 -1.15 13.53 -8.19
CA HIS A 159 -1.48 14.96 -8.25
C HIS A 159 -0.23 15.86 -8.27
N LYS A 160 0.91 15.30 -7.87
CA LYS A 160 2.18 16.02 -7.77
C LYS A 160 3.34 15.10 -8.14
N ILE A 161 4.34 15.68 -8.76
CA ILE A 161 5.66 15.09 -8.96
C ILE A 161 6.72 16.01 -8.36
N ILE A 162 7.92 15.52 -8.15
CA ILE A 162 8.99 16.28 -7.52
C ILE A 162 9.68 17.21 -8.54
N ASP A 163 9.94 16.69 -9.73
CA ASP A 163 10.66 17.42 -10.77
C ASP A 163 10.02 17.24 -12.14
N GLY A 164 9.97 18.30 -12.93
CA GLY A 164 9.54 18.28 -14.33
C GLY A 164 8.04 18.53 -14.54
N ASP A 165 7.56 18.16 -15.73
CA ASP A 165 6.17 18.35 -16.13
C ASP A 165 5.30 17.18 -15.68
N MET A 166 4.07 17.49 -15.28
CA MET A 166 3.09 16.47 -14.88
C MET A 166 2.78 15.50 -16.02
N PRO A 167 2.91 14.18 -15.79
CA PRO A 167 2.49 13.17 -16.75
C PRO A 167 0.99 13.29 -17.05
N LYS A 168 0.61 13.17 -18.32
CA LYS A 168 -0.78 13.33 -18.79
C LYS A 168 -1.56 12.02 -18.78
N ASN A 169 -0.86 10.90 -18.73
CA ASN A 169 -1.42 9.56 -18.80
C ASN A 169 -0.52 8.53 -18.09
N TYR A 170 -1.02 7.32 -17.96
CA TYR A 170 -0.28 6.23 -17.30
C TYR A 170 1.05 5.89 -17.95
N GLN A 171 1.15 5.94 -19.29
CA GLN A 171 2.39 5.61 -19.98
C GLN A 171 3.47 6.64 -19.68
N GLU A 172 3.14 7.91 -19.78
CA GLU A 172 4.06 9.00 -19.43
C GLU A 172 4.50 8.93 -17.96
N TRP A 173 3.57 8.53 -17.07
CA TRP A 173 3.89 8.33 -15.66
C TRP A 173 4.89 7.18 -15.45
N TYR A 174 4.68 6.05 -16.11
CA TYR A 174 5.59 4.92 -16.01
C TYR A 174 6.96 5.24 -16.59
N ASP A 175 7.00 5.91 -17.73
CA ASP A 175 8.25 6.32 -18.38
C ASP A 175 9.01 7.33 -17.50
N TYR A 176 8.30 8.27 -16.86
CA TYR A 176 8.86 9.17 -15.88
C TYR A 176 9.49 8.42 -14.70
N LEU A 177 8.77 7.50 -14.07
CA LEU A 177 9.28 6.71 -12.95
C LEU A 177 10.50 5.88 -13.34
N LEU A 178 10.48 5.26 -14.52
CA LEU A 178 11.63 4.50 -15.01
C LEU A 178 12.83 5.41 -15.26
N LYS A 179 12.63 6.60 -15.80
CA LYS A 179 13.67 7.62 -15.95
C LYS A 179 14.25 8.06 -14.60
N VAL A 180 13.41 8.39 -13.63
CA VAL A 180 13.83 8.75 -12.26
C VAL A 180 14.62 7.61 -11.60
N SER A 181 14.22 6.37 -11.86
CA SER A 181 14.88 5.19 -11.31
C SER A 181 16.30 5.02 -11.84
N ASP A 182 16.62 5.56 -13.02
CA ASP A 182 17.95 5.47 -13.64
C ASP A 182 18.49 4.03 -13.64
N GLY A 183 17.66 3.12 -14.09
CA GLY A 183 17.98 1.69 -14.14
C GLY A 183 17.92 0.92 -12.82
N TYR A 184 17.62 1.57 -11.68
CA TYR A 184 17.49 0.91 -10.38
C TYR A 184 16.21 0.06 -10.27
N ALA A 185 15.15 0.45 -10.94
CA ALA A 185 13.88 -0.25 -10.91
C ALA A 185 13.47 -0.85 -12.26
N LYS A 186 12.49 -1.74 -12.21
CA LYS A 186 11.76 -2.23 -13.38
C LYS A 186 10.27 -2.29 -13.12
N LEU A 187 9.50 -2.11 -14.18
CA LEU A 187 8.06 -2.28 -14.18
C LEU A 187 7.71 -3.73 -14.55
N ILE A 188 6.77 -4.30 -13.84
CA ILE A 188 6.14 -5.59 -14.16
C ILE A 188 4.63 -5.45 -14.09
N TRP A 189 3.92 -6.34 -14.77
CA TRP A 189 2.46 -6.37 -14.78
C TRP A 189 1.95 -7.59 -14.02
N LEU A 190 1.04 -7.37 -13.09
CA LEU A 190 0.39 -8.43 -12.32
C LEU A 190 -1.12 -8.37 -12.53
N SER A 191 -1.75 -9.52 -12.60
CA SER A 191 -3.19 -9.63 -12.46
C SER A 191 -3.49 -9.79 -10.98
N LEU A 192 -3.83 -8.69 -10.31
CA LEU A 192 -4.22 -8.70 -8.89
C LEU A 192 -5.71 -9.02 -8.72
N ASP A 193 -6.48 -8.87 -9.78
CA ASP A 193 -7.85 -9.33 -9.91
C ASP A 193 -8.11 -9.88 -11.33
N PRO A 194 -9.23 -10.60 -11.58
CA PRO A 194 -9.51 -11.20 -12.90
C PRO A 194 -9.71 -10.19 -14.04
N LEU A 195 -10.01 -8.93 -13.72
CA LEU A 195 -10.45 -7.92 -14.69
C LEU A 195 -9.37 -6.88 -14.99
N THR A 196 -8.42 -6.68 -14.06
CA THR A 196 -7.44 -5.60 -14.19
C THR A 196 -6.00 -6.09 -14.07
N ARG A 197 -5.12 -5.46 -14.85
CA ARG A 197 -3.68 -5.58 -14.68
C ARG A 197 -3.18 -4.38 -13.90
N THR A 198 -2.42 -4.64 -12.86
CA THR A 198 -1.79 -3.61 -12.05
C THR A 198 -0.30 -3.53 -12.36
N ALA A 199 0.17 -2.33 -12.62
CA ALA A 199 1.60 -2.07 -12.76
C ALA A 199 2.29 -2.14 -11.39
N VAL A 200 3.36 -2.91 -11.30
CA VAL A 200 4.20 -2.98 -10.10
C VAL A 200 5.59 -2.53 -10.44
N LEU A 201 6.04 -1.46 -9.78
CA LEU A 201 7.41 -1.02 -9.83
C LEU A 201 8.20 -1.72 -8.72
N LYS A 202 9.36 -2.26 -9.06
CA LYS A 202 10.20 -2.93 -8.07
C LYS A 202 11.69 -2.67 -8.35
N SER A 203 12.52 -2.73 -7.31
CA SER A 203 13.97 -2.70 -7.46
C SER A 203 14.46 -3.90 -8.29
N LYS A 204 15.57 -3.72 -8.98
CA LYS A 204 16.30 -4.83 -9.65
C LYS A 204 17.07 -5.67 -8.62
N ALA A 205 17.50 -5.06 -7.52
CA ALA A 205 18.10 -5.77 -6.39
C ALA A 205 17.07 -6.72 -5.75
N GLY A 206 17.50 -7.91 -5.33
CA GLY A 206 16.61 -8.91 -4.71
C GLY A 206 15.88 -9.81 -5.73
N LEU A 207 16.45 -10.02 -6.92
CA LEU A 207 15.98 -11.02 -7.88
C LEU A 207 16.35 -12.44 -7.47
#